data_7e3316a9d1b99e248ac16c2da81f3f3e
#
_entry.id   7e3316a9d1b99e248ac16c2da81f3f3e
#
_cell.length_a   1.000
_cell.length_b   1.000
_cell.length_c   1.000
_cell.angle_alpha   90.00
_cell.angle_beta   90.00
_cell.angle_gamma   90.00
#
_symmetry.space_group_name_H-M   'P 1'
#
loop_
_entity.id
_entity.type
_entity.pdbx_description
1 polymer ?
#
loop_
_entity_poly.entity_id
_entity_poly.type
_entity_poly.pdbx_seq_one_letter_code
_entity_poly.pdbx_strand_id
1 'polypeptide(L)'
;MNRAWTATAQEMAATLRTALAGLGGVDLARAAEADPAVRAARLAPVLDSTGVLDLDAFGADGDEAGAAVLAVRACGAVVAPWPVTRVLAVPPAARAEVDAVFVVDGTPTHLDHADLVGRAVAVPVAGDRVHRVRALGGPKRAPLDPFRVAVALESLVAAPVPGALTRATVLDAFWTAGALGSVTRLAAGYAADRRQFGRPIASFGEIRWRIADMAVAADGLDELSAYTWDLARRGRATPADALALRVATQDAADVVLRNGHQVFGAIGLCEEHDLAVIDRHLTPVLLRPAGAQRTTELLLAEVNRHGFDALFPVAPRDVG
;
A
#
# COMPACT_ATOMS: atom_id res chain seq x y z
N MET A 1 4.28 -6.30 -22.73
CA MET A 1 2.92 -6.39 -22.14
C MET A 1 2.22 -5.06 -22.47
N ASN A 2 1.09 -5.08 -23.14
CA ASN A 2 0.36 -3.83 -23.42
C ASN A 2 -0.48 -3.52 -22.19
N ARG A 3 -0.11 -2.46 -21.45
CA ARG A 3 -0.57 -2.17 -20.10
C ARG A 3 -1.49 -0.96 -20.04
N ALA A 4 -2.29 -0.78 -21.05
CA ALA A 4 -3.32 0.24 -20.99
C ALA A 4 -4.43 -0.22 -20.03
N TRP A 5 -4.57 0.49 -18.91
CA TRP A 5 -5.77 0.39 -18.08
C TRP A 5 -6.98 0.74 -18.94
N THR A 6 -8.08 0.03 -18.76
CA THR A 6 -9.31 0.31 -19.49
C THR A 6 -9.86 1.71 -19.15
N ALA A 7 -10.61 2.30 -20.05
CA ALA A 7 -11.23 3.60 -19.82
C ALA A 7 -12.14 3.56 -18.58
N THR A 8 -12.93 2.51 -18.44
CA THR A 8 -13.82 2.28 -17.30
C THR A 8 -13.06 2.30 -15.97
N ALA A 9 -11.95 1.52 -15.86
CA ALA A 9 -11.15 1.49 -14.65
C ALA A 9 -10.53 2.86 -14.32
N GLN A 10 -10.09 3.59 -15.34
CA GLN A 10 -9.54 4.94 -15.18
C GLN A 10 -10.58 5.95 -14.71
N GLU A 11 -11.81 5.90 -15.26
CA GLU A 11 -12.92 6.78 -14.89
C GLU A 11 -13.38 6.57 -13.44
N MET A 12 -13.52 5.30 -13.02
CA MET A 12 -13.86 4.97 -11.63
C MET A 12 -12.78 5.49 -10.65
N ALA A 13 -11.51 5.26 -10.95
CA ALA A 13 -10.42 5.78 -10.13
C ALA A 13 -10.35 7.33 -10.15
N ALA A 14 -10.71 7.98 -11.27
CA ALA A 14 -10.77 9.44 -11.37
C ALA A 14 -11.89 10.01 -10.49
N THR A 15 -13.04 9.36 -10.45
CA THR A 15 -14.17 9.72 -9.58
C THR A 15 -13.73 9.69 -8.10
N LEU A 16 -13.08 8.60 -7.66
CA LEU A 16 -12.57 8.51 -6.29
C LEU A 16 -11.50 9.57 -6.02
N ARG A 17 -10.55 9.81 -6.94
CA ARG A 17 -9.54 10.87 -6.77
C ARG A 17 -10.18 12.23 -6.56
N THR A 18 -11.20 12.55 -7.33
CA THR A 18 -11.94 13.83 -7.22
C THR A 18 -12.63 13.92 -5.85
N ALA A 19 -13.28 12.86 -5.41
CA ALA A 19 -13.93 12.82 -4.11
C ALA A 19 -12.93 12.96 -2.95
N LEU A 20 -11.78 12.27 -3.00
CA LEU A 20 -10.72 12.39 -2.00
C LEU A 20 -10.08 13.80 -1.99
N ALA A 21 -9.91 14.42 -3.15
CA ALA A 21 -9.46 15.82 -3.24
C ALA A 21 -10.49 16.78 -2.62
N GLY A 22 -11.78 16.53 -2.82
CA GLY A 22 -12.88 17.29 -2.18
C GLY A 22 -12.90 17.17 -0.65
N LEU A 23 -12.34 16.09 -0.08
CA LEU A 23 -12.14 15.93 1.36
C LEU A 23 -10.89 16.65 1.90
N GLY A 24 -10.07 17.25 1.03
CA GLY A 24 -8.84 17.95 1.38
C GLY A 24 -7.55 17.16 1.12
N GLY A 25 -7.62 15.99 0.47
CA GLY A 25 -6.42 15.21 0.15
C GLY A 25 -5.65 14.79 1.42
N VAL A 26 -4.37 15.18 1.54
CA VAL A 26 -3.52 14.87 2.70
C VAL A 26 -4.01 15.55 4.00
N ASP A 27 -4.72 16.67 3.91
CA ASP A 27 -5.29 17.34 5.10
C ASP A 27 -6.37 16.49 5.78
N LEU A 28 -7.02 15.59 5.06
CA LEU A 28 -7.91 14.60 5.68
C LEU A 28 -7.15 13.68 6.65
N ALA A 29 -5.94 13.26 6.29
CA ALA A 29 -5.11 12.44 7.17
C ALA A 29 -4.71 13.21 8.43
N ARG A 30 -4.31 14.49 8.30
CA ARG A 30 -4.04 15.38 9.46
C ARG A 30 -5.26 15.53 10.36
N ALA A 31 -6.42 15.78 9.78
CA ALA A 31 -7.66 15.90 10.54
C ALA A 31 -7.99 14.63 11.30
N ALA A 32 -7.78 13.46 10.67
CA ALA A 32 -8.01 12.16 11.28
C ALA A 32 -6.97 11.80 12.36
N GLU A 33 -5.72 12.29 12.25
CA GLU A 33 -4.72 12.16 13.31
C GLU A 33 -5.11 12.96 14.56
N ALA A 34 -5.71 14.14 14.36
CA ALA A 34 -6.18 15.00 15.46
C ALA A 34 -7.48 14.44 16.08
N ASP A 35 -8.38 13.94 15.26
CA ASP A 35 -9.63 13.29 15.67
C ASP A 35 -9.89 12.02 14.84
N PRO A 36 -9.63 10.83 15.38
CA PRO A 36 -9.86 9.58 14.68
C PRO A 36 -11.31 9.34 14.21
N ALA A 37 -12.31 10.02 14.79
CA ALA A 37 -13.71 9.91 14.37
C ALA A 37 -13.93 10.48 12.95
N VAL A 38 -13.08 11.39 12.48
CA VAL A 38 -13.10 11.95 11.12
C VAL A 38 -13.07 10.84 10.05
N ARG A 39 -12.40 9.72 10.31
CA ARG A 39 -12.35 8.58 9.39
C ARG A 39 -13.75 8.05 9.08
N ALA A 40 -14.52 7.74 10.09
CA ALA A 40 -15.90 7.25 9.94
C ALA A 40 -16.85 8.35 9.48
N ALA A 41 -16.70 9.58 9.98
CA ALA A 41 -17.62 10.67 9.69
C ALA A 41 -17.47 11.25 8.26
N ARG A 42 -16.26 11.31 7.72
CA ARG A 42 -16.01 11.99 6.44
C ARG A 42 -15.56 11.04 5.33
N LEU A 43 -14.68 10.07 5.63
CA LEU A 43 -14.11 9.20 4.60
C LEU A 43 -15.00 7.99 4.29
N ALA A 44 -15.57 7.33 5.30
CA ALA A 44 -16.42 6.17 5.07
C ALA A 44 -17.57 6.45 4.09
N PRO A 45 -18.36 7.54 4.19
CA PRO A 45 -19.42 7.82 3.23
C PRO A 45 -18.93 7.98 1.79
N VAL A 46 -17.71 8.47 1.58
CA VAL A 46 -17.12 8.58 0.24
C VAL A 46 -16.72 7.21 -0.30
N LEU A 47 -16.09 6.36 0.52
CA LEU A 47 -15.74 5.01 0.12
C LEU A 47 -16.98 4.17 -0.18
N ASP A 48 -18.04 4.31 0.62
CA ASP A 48 -19.31 3.62 0.42
C ASP A 48 -20.01 4.12 -0.86
N SER A 49 -20.12 5.44 -1.06
CA SER A 49 -20.80 6.00 -2.25
C SER A 49 -20.09 5.72 -3.56
N THR A 50 -18.78 5.49 -3.53
CA THR A 50 -17.98 5.09 -4.70
C THR A 50 -17.97 3.59 -4.93
N GLY A 51 -18.46 2.78 -3.98
CA GLY A 51 -18.47 1.32 -4.04
C GLY A 51 -17.07 0.68 -4.06
N VAL A 52 -16.02 1.44 -3.76
CA VAL A 52 -14.65 0.97 -3.91
C VAL A 52 -14.32 -0.23 -3.03
N LEU A 53 -14.93 -0.33 -1.84
CA LEU A 53 -14.67 -1.43 -0.89
C LEU A 53 -15.34 -2.76 -1.31
N ASP A 54 -16.28 -2.72 -2.25
CA ASP A 54 -17.00 -3.89 -2.75
C ASP A 54 -16.33 -4.54 -3.97
N LEU A 55 -15.37 -3.85 -4.61
CA LEU A 55 -14.69 -4.32 -5.80
C LEU A 55 -13.86 -5.59 -5.53
N ASP A 56 -13.79 -6.50 -6.51
CA ASP A 56 -12.85 -7.62 -6.49
C ASP A 56 -11.54 -7.27 -7.20
N ALA A 57 -10.55 -6.85 -6.43
CA ALA A 57 -9.23 -6.48 -6.96
C ALA A 57 -8.48 -7.61 -7.70
N PHE A 58 -8.95 -8.85 -7.59
CA PHE A 58 -8.31 -10.02 -8.19
C PHE A 58 -9.28 -10.89 -9.01
N GLY A 59 -10.47 -10.38 -9.27
CA GLY A 59 -11.50 -11.04 -10.05
C GLY A 59 -11.14 -11.25 -11.52
N ALA A 60 -11.96 -12.03 -12.20
CA ALA A 60 -11.80 -12.29 -13.64
C ALA A 60 -12.15 -11.08 -14.49
N ASP A 61 -13.07 -10.22 -14.02
CA ASP A 61 -13.41 -8.96 -14.70
C ASP A 61 -12.22 -8.00 -14.60
N GLY A 62 -11.66 -7.67 -15.77
CA GLY A 62 -10.49 -6.79 -15.88
C GLY A 62 -10.78 -5.34 -15.57
N ASP A 63 -12.00 -4.87 -15.83
CA ASP A 63 -12.43 -3.50 -15.58
C ASP A 63 -12.59 -3.28 -14.07
N GLU A 64 -13.33 -4.16 -13.40
CA GLU A 64 -13.52 -4.12 -11.96
C GLU A 64 -12.21 -4.24 -11.20
N ALA A 65 -11.42 -5.28 -11.52
CA ALA A 65 -10.16 -5.53 -10.85
C ALA A 65 -9.13 -4.40 -11.09
N GLY A 66 -9.12 -3.83 -12.31
CA GLY A 66 -8.33 -2.65 -12.63
C GLY A 66 -8.77 -1.41 -11.86
N ALA A 67 -10.08 -1.17 -11.76
CA ALA A 67 -10.64 -0.08 -10.97
C ALA A 67 -10.26 -0.18 -9.50
N ALA A 68 -10.32 -1.38 -8.92
CA ALA A 68 -9.97 -1.63 -7.53
C ALA A 68 -8.51 -1.25 -7.22
N VAL A 69 -7.53 -1.71 -8.01
CA VAL A 69 -6.11 -1.40 -7.77
C VAL A 69 -5.78 0.06 -8.05
N LEU A 70 -6.41 0.68 -9.06
CA LEU A 70 -6.26 2.12 -9.31
C LEU A 70 -6.89 2.97 -8.20
N ALA A 71 -8.00 2.52 -7.60
CA ALA A 71 -8.61 3.15 -6.44
C ALA A 71 -7.70 3.05 -5.20
N VAL A 72 -7.09 1.89 -4.96
CA VAL A 72 -6.08 1.71 -3.90
C VAL A 72 -4.91 2.68 -4.09
N ARG A 73 -4.41 2.81 -5.33
CA ARG A 73 -3.36 3.77 -5.66
C ARG A 73 -3.80 5.21 -5.42
N ALA A 74 -5.06 5.55 -5.73
CA ALA A 74 -5.61 6.87 -5.44
C ALA A 74 -5.70 7.16 -3.94
N CYS A 75 -6.10 6.18 -3.13
CA CYS A 75 -6.09 6.28 -1.66
C CYS A 75 -4.67 6.48 -1.13
N GLY A 76 -3.68 5.76 -1.66
CA GLY A 76 -2.27 5.95 -1.31
C GLY A 76 -1.75 7.35 -1.64
N ALA A 77 -2.17 7.92 -2.77
CA ALA A 77 -1.73 9.25 -3.20
C ALA A 77 -2.07 10.38 -2.22
N VAL A 78 -3.04 10.19 -1.35
CA VAL A 78 -3.46 11.13 -0.29
C VAL A 78 -3.31 10.52 1.10
N VAL A 79 -2.66 9.37 1.21
CA VAL A 79 -2.54 8.56 2.44
C VAL A 79 -3.88 8.45 3.18
N ALA A 80 -4.94 8.10 2.45
CA ALA A 80 -6.29 8.01 2.98
C ALA A 80 -6.32 7.14 4.25
N PRO A 81 -6.77 7.66 5.39
CA PRO A 81 -6.66 6.99 6.69
C PRO A 81 -7.72 5.91 6.88
N TRP A 82 -7.68 4.89 6.04
CA TRP A 82 -8.62 3.76 6.02
C TRP A 82 -7.91 2.47 5.60
N PRO A 83 -8.26 1.29 6.16
CA PRO A 83 -7.61 0.02 5.83
C PRO A 83 -8.06 -0.56 4.47
N VAL A 84 -8.06 0.25 3.40
CA VAL A 84 -8.56 -0.13 2.07
C VAL A 84 -7.87 -1.40 1.56
N THR A 85 -6.55 -1.49 1.72
CA THR A 85 -5.76 -2.65 1.27
C THR A 85 -6.13 -3.92 2.04
N ARG A 86 -6.48 -3.79 3.32
CA ARG A 86 -6.87 -4.93 4.19
C ARG A 86 -8.26 -5.44 3.84
N VAL A 87 -9.18 -4.54 3.50
CA VAL A 87 -10.55 -4.88 3.09
C VAL A 87 -10.54 -5.54 1.71
N LEU A 88 -9.88 -4.93 0.73
CA LEU A 88 -9.82 -5.47 -0.64
C LEU A 88 -8.95 -6.73 -0.77
N ALA A 89 -8.10 -7.04 0.20
CA ALA A 89 -7.40 -8.31 0.26
C ALA A 89 -8.33 -9.51 0.54
N VAL A 90 -9.51 -9.27 1.10
CA VAL A 90 -10.51 -10.32 1.34
C VAL A 90 -11.13 -10.75 0.00
N PRO A 91 -11.02 -12.04 -0.39
CA PRO A 91 -11.70 -12.52 -1.59
C PRO A 91 -13.23 -12.50 -1.39
N PRO A 92 -14.03 -12.26 -2.44
CA PRO A 92 -15.50 -12.15 -2.33
C PRO A 92 -16.14 -13.32 -1.61
N ALA A 93 -15.66 -14.54 -1.84
CA ALA A 93 -16.18 -15.76 -1.20
C ALA A 93 -16.01 -15.76 0.34
N ALA A 94 -15.06 -14.99 0.88
CA ALA A 94 -14.81 -14.92 2.32
C ALA A 94 -15.47 -13.70 3.00
N ARG A 95 -16.03 -12.75 2.24
CA ARG A 95 -16.59 -11.48 2.79
C ARG A 95 -17.79 -11.68 3.71
N ALA A 96 -18.50 -12.80 3.61
CA ALA A 96 -19.55 -13.13 4.56
C ALA A 96 -19.05 -13.33 6.01
N GLU A 97 -17.77 -13.73 6.16
CA GLU A 97 -17.16 -14.08 7.45
C GLU A 97 -16.02 -13.15 7.87
N VAL A 98 -15.37 -12.48 6.90
CA VAL A 98 -14.17 -11.67 7.10
C VAL A 98 -14.33 -10.30 6.44
N ASP A 99 -14.10 -9.24 7.19
CA ASP A 99 -14.13 -7.85 6.70
C ASP A 99 -12.73 -7.37 6.28
N ALA A 100 -11.67 -7.86 6.92
CA ALA A 100 -10.30 -7.44 6.64
C ALA A 100 -9.26 -8.52 6.96
N VAL A 101 -8.15 -8.50 6.22
CA VAL A 101 -7.01 -9.40 6.39
C VAL A 101 -5.76 -8.62 6.73
N PHE A 102 -5.14 -8.97 7.85
CA PHE A 102 -3.83 -8.51 8.24
C PHE A 102 -2.82 -9.63 8.05
N VAL A 103 -1.84 -9.44 7.18
CA VAL A 103 -0.70 -10.35 7.09
C VAL A 103 0.30 -9.98 8.18
N VAL A 104 0.79 -10.97 8.92
CA VAL A 104 1.63 -10.75 10.11
C VAL A 104 2.85 -11.68 10.13
N ASP A 105 3.97 -11.20 10.64
CA ASP A 105 5.12 -12.02 11.00
C ASP A 105 5.19 -12.10 12.53
N GLY A 106 4.97 -13.28 13.08
CA GLY A 106 4.85 -13.49 14.52
C GLY A 106 3.49 -13.06 15.10
N THR A 107 3.50 -12.58 16.34
CA THR A 107 2.29 -12.22 17.11
C THR A 107 2.28 -10.72 17.40
N PRO A 108 1.75 -9.88 16.52
CA PRO A 108 1.69 -8.45 16.75
C PRO A 108 0.75 -8.12 17.91
N THR A 109 1.14 -7.13 18.70
CA THR A 109 0.32 -6.55 19.77
C THR A 109 -0.47 -5.31 19.31
N HIS A 110 -0.16 -4.82 18.13
CA HIS A 110 -0.79 -3.65 17.53
C HIS A 110 -0.91 -3.81 16.01
N LEU A 111 -2.02 -3.32 15.47
CA LEU A 111 -2.27 -3.22 14.03
C LEU A 111 -2.86 -1.84 13.72
N ASP A 112 -2.54 -1.31 12.54
CA ASP A 112 -3.09 -0.04 12.07
C ASP A 112 -4.56 -0.19 11.68
N HIS A 113 -5.38 0.79 12.04
CA HIS A 113 -6.82 0.85 11.68
C HIS A 113 -7.67 -0.37 12.09
N ALA A 114 -7.19 -1.25 12.98
CA ALA A 114 -7.93 -2.44 13.39
C ALA A 114 -9.26 -2.13 14.12
N ASP A 115 -9.44 -0.90 14.57
CA ASP A 115 -10.66 -0.38 15.18
C ASP A 115 -11.81 -0.13 14.18
N LEU A 116 -11.50 -0.06 12.88
CA LEU A 116 -12.50 0.21 11.83
C LEU A 116 -13.11 -1.06 11.22
N VAL A 117 -12.66 -2.23 11.64
CA VAL A 117 -13.07 -3.52 11.05
C VAL A 117 -13.54 -4.47 12.14
N GLY A 118 -14.72 -5.08 11.95
CA GLY A 118 -15.34 -5.93 12.98
C GLY A 118 -14.84 -7.37 12.97
N ARG A 119 -14.82 -7.99 11.78
CA ARG A 119 -14.46 -9.41 11.57
C ARG A 119 -13.09 -9.52 10.90
N ALA A 120 -12.06 -9.02 11.57
CA ALA A 120 -10.70 -9.05 11.05
C ALA A 120 -9.99 -10.36 11.39
N VAL A 121 -9.12 -10.80 10.47
CA VAL A 121 -8.24 -11.96 10.66
C VAL A 121 -6.78 -11.60 10.44
N ALA A 122 -5.90 -12.23 11.21
CA ALA A 122 -4.45 -12.19 11.03
C ALA A 122 -3.97 -13.50 10.41
N VAL A 123 -3.30 -13.39 9.26
CA VAL A 123 -2.73 -14.51 8.51
C VAL A 123 -1.20 -14.41 8.60
N PRO A 124 -0.50 -15.44 9.10
CA PRO A 124 0.94 -15.40 9.18
C PRO A 124 1.58 -15.44 7.77
N VAL A 125 2.72 -14.77 7.61
CA VAL A 125 3.54 -14.85 6.38
C VAL A 125 3.97 -16.29 6.12
N ALA A 126 4.33 -17.01 7.18
CA ALA A 126 4.70 -18.42 7.13
C ALA A 126 3.81 -19.23 8.08
N GLY A 127 3.21 -20.31 7.56
CA GLY A 127 2.28 -21.15 8.29
C GLY A 127 0.83 -20.98 7.84
N ASP A 128 -0.05 -21.75 8.44
CA ASP A 128 -1.46 -21.92 8.04
C ASP A 128 -2.47 -21.48 9.13
N ARG A 129 -1.96 -21.05 10.30
CA ARG A 129 -2.82 -20.69 11.42
C ARG A 129 -3.35 -19.27 11.28
N VAL A 130 -4.64 -19.16 10.99
CA VAL A 130 -5.34 -17.87 10.95
C VAL A 130 -5.86 -17.53 12.34
N HIS A 131 -5.71 -16.31 12.78
CA HIS A 131 -6.18 -15.81 14.07
C HIS A 131 -7.25 -14.73 13.87
N ARG A 132 -8.26 -14.73 14.72
CA ARG A 132 -9.18 -13.59 14.80
C ARG A 132 -8.45 -12.42 15.45
N VAL A 133 -8.60 -11.24 14.87
CA VAL A 133 -8.11 -9.98 15.44
C VAL A 133 -9.24 -9.35 16.25
N ARG A 134 -8.98 -9.06 17.52
CA ARG A 134 -9.87 -8.27 18.36
C ARG A 134 -9.18 -6.98 18.76
N ALA A 135 -9.73 -5.85 18.33
CA ALA A 135 -9.27 -4.53 18.78
C ALA A 135 -9.56 -4.34 20.28
N LEU A 136 -8.60 -3.77 21.00
CA LEU A 136 -8.68 -3.52 22.44
C LEU A 136 -8.99 -2.05 22.78
N GLY A 137 -9.48 -1.30 21.82
CA GLY A 137 -9.86 0.11 21.93
C GLY A 137 -9.62 0.86 20.64
N GLY A 138 -9.75 2.19 20.69
CA GLY A 138 -9.44 3.06 19.58
C GLY A 138 -7.93 3.25 19.34
N PRO A 139 -7.56 3.95 18.27
CA PRO A 139 -6.16 4.16 17.93
C PRO A 139 -5.47 5.06 18.95
N LYS A 140 -4.19 4.75 19.19
CA LYS A 140 -3.30 5.60 19.97
C LYS A 140 -2.16 6.06 19.06
N ARG A 141 -2.11 7.35 18.80
CA ARG A 141 -1.06 7.95 17.97
C ARG A 141 0.32 7.62 18.51
N ALA A 142 1.16 7.06 17.65
CA ALA A 142 2.60 6.96 17.84
C ALA A 142 3.30 7.83 16.78
N PRO A 143 4.55 8.26 16.98
CA PRO A 143 5.23 9.19 16.05
C PRO A 143 5.22 8.74 14.59
N LEU A 144 5.37 7.44 14.34
CA LEU A 144 5.41 6.84 13.00
C LEU A 144 4.30 5.80 12.76
N ASP A 145 3.23 5.86 13.54
CA ASP A 145 2.05 5.00 13.40
C ASP A 145 0.84 5.74 14.00
N PRO A 146 0.21 6.63 13.24
CA PRO A 146 -0.84 7.51 13.77
C PRO A 146 -2.12 6.77 14.16
N PHE A 147 -2.37 5.61 13.57
CA PHE A 147 -3.59 4.81 13.82
C PHE A 147 -3.31 3.45 14.44
N ARG A 148 -2.30 3.39 15.27
CA ARG A 148 -1.90 2.21 16.01
C ARG A 148 -2.96 1.76 17.01
N VAL A 149 -3.56 0.59 16.77
CA VAL A 149 -4.58 -0.02 17.62
C VAL A 149 -4.01 -1.23 18.35
N ALA A 150 -4.17 -1.27 19.67
CA ALA A 150 -3.83 -2.46 20.45
C ALA A 150 -4.79 -3.61 20.10
N VAL A 151 -4.24 -4.80 19.88
CA VAL A 151 -5.02 -5.98 19.48
C VAL A 151 -4.69 -7.20 20.31
N ALA A 152 -5.66 -8.11 20.45
CA ALA A 152 -5.46 -9.49 20.86
C ALA A 152 -5.67 -10.40 19.66
N LEU A 153 -4.78 -11.39 19.48
CA LEU A 153 -4.98 -12.48 18.54
C LEU A 153 -5.61 -13.66 19.27
N GLU A 154 -6.79 -14.03 18.84
CA GLU A 154 -7.54 -15.16 19.40
C GLU A 154 -7.31 -16.40 18.53
N SER A 155 -7.26 -17.57 19.16
CA SER A 155 -7.14 -18.83 18.39
C SER A 155 -8.29 -18.97 17.42
N LEU A 156 -8.00 -19.39 16.22
CA LEU A 156 -8.97 -19.50 15.25
C LEU A 156 -9.01 -20.72 14.46
N VAL A 157 -10.06 -21.00 14.01
CA VAL A 157 -11.09 -20.78 13.04
C VAL A 157 -10.63 -21.00 11.61
N ALA A 158 -11.30 -21.85 10.95
CA ALA A 158 -11.21 -22.11 9.55
C ALA A 158 -11.95 -21.03 8.73
N ALA A 159 -11.39 -19.83 8.63
CA ALA A 159 -11.74 -18.92 7.55
C ALA A 159 -10.55 -18.88 6.58
N PRO A 160 -10.55 -19.72 5.55
CA PRO A 160 -9.46 -19.72 4.59
C PRO A 160 -9.51 -18.42 3.80
N VAL A 161 -8.43 -17.64 3.89
CA VAL A 161 -8.21 -16.48 3.00
C VAL A 161 -7.06 -16.86 2.06
N PRO A 162 -7.36 -17.60 1.00
CA PRO A 162 -6.34 -18.08 0.09
C PRO A 162 -5.61 -16.91 -0.57
N GLY A 163 -4.28 -17.03 -0.67
CA GLY A 163 -3.46 -16.01 -1.30
C GLY A 163 -3.34 -14.69 -0.50
N ALA A 164 -3.67 -14.69 0.81
CA ALA A 164 -3.66 -13.49 1.65
C ALA A 164 -2.36 -12.70 1.56
N LEU A 165 -1.19 -13.36 1.61
CA LEU A 165 0.11 -12.71 1.47
C LEU A 165 0.21 -11.98 0.13
N THR A 166 -0.07 -12.65 -0.97
CA THR A 166 0.03 -12.06 -2.32
C THR A 166 -0.96 -10.91 -2.50
N ARG A 167 -2.22 -11.12 -2.12
CA ARG A 167 -3.28 -10.10 -2.24
C ARG A 167 -2.93 -8.84 -1.43
N ALA A 168 -2.58 -8.99 -0.16
CA ALA A 168 -2.20 -7.87 0.70
C ALA A 168 -0.95 -7.16 0.18
N THR A 169 0.10 -7.89 -0.21
CA THR A 169 1.35 -7.30 -0.68
C THR A 169 1.16 -6.51 -1.97
N VAL A 170 0.39 -7.03 -2.92
CA VAL A 170 0.08 -6.33 -4.18
C VAL A 170 -0.68 -5.02 -3.91
N LEU A 171 -1.70 -5.06 -3.05
CA LEU A 171 -2.48 -3.87 -2.72
C LEU A 171 -1.65 -2.84 -1.94
N ASP A 172 -0.82 -3.28 -1.00
CA ASP A 172 0.10 -2.38 -0.28
C ASP A 172 1.13 -1.74 -1.23
N ALA A 173 1.58 -2.46 -2.27
CA ALA A 173 2.50 -1.93 -3.27
C ALA A 173 1.82 -0.85 -4.13
N PHE A 174 0.58 -1.04 -4.61
CA PHE A 174 -0.17 -0.01 -5.33
C PHE A 174 -0.46 1.21 -4.45
N TRP A 175 -0.83 1.00 -3.19
CA TRP A 175 -1.05 2.09 -2.24
C TRP A 175 0.25 2.89 -2.04
N THR A 176 1.37 2.19 -1.83
CA THR A 176 2.69 2.81 -1.69
C THR A 176 3.10 3.55 -2.97
N ALA A 177 2.92 2.97 -4.15
CA ALA A 177 3.22 3.63 -5.43
C ALA A 177 2.43 4.95 -5.58
N GLY A 178 1.17 4.98 -5.13
CA GLY A 178 0.37 6.19 -5.07
C GLY A 178 1.00 7.28 -4.19
N ALA A 179 1.41 6.90 -2.98
CA ALA A 179 2.05 7.81 -2.03
C ALA A 179 3.41 8.33 -2.55
N LEU A 180 4.26 7.44 -3.07
CA LEU A 180 5.56 7.81 -3.62
C LEU A 180 5.44 8.72 -4.85
N GLY A 181 4.47 8.47 -5.73
CA GLY A 181 4.15 9.36 -6.84
C GLY A 181 3.72 10.76 -6.37
N SER A 182 3.01 10.87 -5.23
CA SER A 182 2.67 12.17 -4.63
C SER A 182 3.89 12.89 -4.08
N VAL A 183 4.76 12.20 -3.35
CA VAL A 183 6.02 12.79 -2.84
C VAL A 183 6.87 13.30 -4.00
N THR A 184 6.99 12.53 -5.08
CA THR A 184 7.78 12.92 -6.26
C THR A 184 7.23 14.18 -6.91
N ARG A 185 5.89 14.28 -7.08
CA ARG A 185 5.26 15.49 -7.62
C ARG A 185 5.43 16.72 -6.71
N LEU A 186 5.26 16.53 -5.39
CA LEU A 186 5.48 17.60 -4.41
C LEU A 186 6.93 18.11 -4.47
N ALA A 187 7.91 17.21 -4.53
CA ALA A 187 9.33 17.57 -4.62
C ALA A 187 9.65 18.30 -5.93
N ALA A 188 9.09 17.87 -7.05
CA ALA A 188 9.28 18.52 -8.35
C ALA A 188 8.68 19.93 -8.36
N GLY A 189 7.45 20.10 -7.84
CA GLY A 189 6.80 21.42 -7.70
C GLY A 189 7.59 22.35 -6.78
N TYR A 190 7.96 21.88 -5.59
CA TYR A 190 8.78 22.66 -4.68
C TYR A 190 10.10 23.11 -5.30
N ALA A 191 10.78 22.20 -6.00
CA ALA A 191 12.07 22.53 -6.64
C ALA A 191 11.92 23.56 -7.79
N ALA A 192 10.78 23.59 -8.47
CA ALA A 192 10.48 24.57 -9.51
C ALA A 192 10.23 25.98 -8.90
N ASP A 193 9.58 26.04 -7.74
CA ASP A 193 9.17 27.30 -7.11
C ASP A 193 10.25 27.87 -6.19
N ARG A 194 10.97 27.02 -5.45
CA ARG A 194 11.99 27.42 -4.49
C ARG A 194 13.21 28.02 -5.19
N ARG A 195 13.54 29.27 -4.86
CA ARG A 195 14.69 29.97 -5.42
C ARG A 195 15.84 30.08 -4.40
N GLN A 196 17.05 29.76 -4.87
CA GLN A 196 18.30 29.95 -4.15
C GLN A 196 19.38 30.37 -5.17
N PHE A 197 20.32 31.20 -4.75
CA PHE A 197 21.37 31.73 -5.62
C PHE A 197 20.82 32.39 -6.91
N GLY A 198 19.69 33.08 -6.79
CA GLY A 198 19.06 33.82 -7.91
C GLY A 198 18.25 32.98 -8.90
N ARG A 199 18.11 31.67 -8.73
CA ARG A 199 17.43 30.76 -9.66
C ARG A 199 16.63 29.66 -8.93
N PRO A 200 15.67 28.98 -9.61
CA PRO A 200 14.98 27.83 -9.03
C PRO A 200 15.96 26.72 -8.67
N ILE A 201 15.71 26.00 -7.55
CA ILE A 201 16.60 24.90 -7.16
C ILE A 201 16.55 23.72 -8.15
N ALA A 202 15.47 23.57 -8.92
CA ALA A 202 15.37 22.63 -10.02
C ALA A 202 16.44 22.83 -11.11
N SER A 203 17.12 24.01 -11.17
CA SER A 203 18.22 24.25 -12.11
C SER A 203 19.55 23.60 -11.70
N PHE A 204 19.67 23.12 -10.45
CA PHE A 204 20.87 22.46 -9.98
C PHE A 204 20.84 20.96 -10.35
N GLY A 205 21.97 20.45 -10.86
CA GLY A 205 22.10 19.06 -11.32
C GLY A 205 21.74 18.06 -10.24
N GLU A 206 22.24 18.24 -9.02
CA GLU A 206 21.97 17.35 -7.88
C GLU A 206 20.47 17.22 -7.58
N ILE A 207 19.71 18.34 -7.58
CA ILE A 207 18.26 18.30 -7.34
C ILE A 207 17.54 17.57 -8.46
N ARG A 208 17.94 17.79 -9.73
CA ARG A 208 17.36 17.08 -10.88
C ARG A 208 17.60 15.57 -10.80
N TRP A 209 18.82 15.15 -10.43
CA TRP A 209 19.16 13.75 -10.26
C TRP A 209 18.31 13.10 -9.18
N ARG A 210 18.16 13.75 -8.03
CA ARG A 210 17.32 13.24 -6.94
C ARG A 210 15.85 13.06 -7.36
N ILE A 211 15.28 14.03 -8.05
CA ILE A 211 13.89 13.94 -8.53
C ILE A 211 13.77 12.86 -9.62
N ALA A 212 14.77 12.69 -10.48
CA ALA A 212 14.78 11.62 -11.46
C ALA A 212 14.84 10.23 -10.81
N ASP A 213 15.71 10.05 -9.80
CA ASP A 213 15.77 8.80 -9.03
C ASP A 213 14.45 8.49 -8.34
N MET A 214 13.78 9.50 -7.75
CA MET A 214 12.45 9.35 -7.16
C MET A 214 11.42 8.90 -8.19
N ALA A 215 11.43 9.51 -9.39
CA ALA A 215 10.49 9.15 -10.45
C ALA A 215 10.73 7.71 -10.94
N VAL A 216 11.98 7.34 -11.19
CA VAL A 216 12.35 5.97 -11.62
C VAL A 216 11.93 4.94 -10.57
N ALA A 217 12.15 5.21 -9.27
CA ALA A 217 11.78 4.30 -8.21
C ALA A 217 10.24 4.16 -8.07
N ALA A 218 9.50 5.27 -8.11
CA ALA A 218 8.05 5.26 -8.01
C ALA A 218 7.38 4.57 -9.22
N ASP A 219 7.82 4.90 -10.44
CA ASP A 219 7.29 4.30 -11.67
C ASP A 219 7.67 2.81 -11.77
N GLY A 220 8.89 2.45 -11.39
CA GLY A 220 9.35 1.05 -11.34
C GLY A 220 8.51 0.21 -10.38
N LEU A 221 8.17 0.75 -9.21
CA LEU A 221 7.26 0.08 -8.28
C LEU A 221 5.86 -0.10 -8.86
N ASP A 222 5.32 0.92 -9.50
CA ASP A 222 3.99 0.85 -10.15
C ASP A 222 3.95 -0.23 -11.23
N GLU A 223 5.01 -0.33 -12.05
CA GLU A 223 5.18 -1.36 -13.07
C GLU A 223 5.25 -2.77 -12.47
N LEU A 224 6.08 -2.96 -11.44
CA LEU A 224 6.23 -4.27 -10.79
C LEU A 224 4.96 -4.68 -10.05
N SER A 225 4.26 -3.73 -9.43
CA SER A 225 2.98 -3.97 -8.75
C SER A 225 1.95 -4.55 -9.70
N ALA A 226 1.81 -3.96 -10.89
CA ALA A 226 0.85 -4.45 -11.85
C ALA A 226 1.30 -5.73 -12.56
N TYR A 227 2.60 -5.98 -12.72
CA TYR A 227 3.10 -7.27 -13.18
C TYR A 227 2.71 -8.39 -12.18
N THR A 228 2.99 -8.19 -10.90
CA THR A 228 2.67 -9.17 -9.86
C THR A 228 1.16 -9.33 -9.68
N TRP A 229 0.40 -8.24 -9.81
CA TRP A 229 -1.06 -8.28 -9.83
C TRP A 229 -1.63 -9.13 -10.97
N ASP A 230 -1.10 -8.98 -12.20
CA ASP A 230 -1.53 -9.81 -13.34
C ASP A 230 -1.22 -11.29 -13.10
N LEU A 231 -0.05 -11.60 -12.55
CA LEU A 231 0.28 -12.97 -12.12
C LEU A 231 -0.71 -13.49 -11.07
N ALA A 232 -1.04 -12.68 -10.07
CA ALA A 232 -1.96 -13.06 -8.99
C ALA A 232 -3.37 -13.33 -9.52
N ARG A 233 -3.90 -12.49 -10.42
CA ARG A 233 -5.19 -12.69 -11.06
C ARG A 233 -5.27 -13.97 -11.89
N ARG A 234 -4.16 -14.35 -12.51
CA ARG A 234 -4.06 -15.60 -13.29
C ARG A 234 -3.76 -16.83 -12.43
N GLY A 235 -3.69 -16.68 -11.11
CA GLY A 235 -3.35 -17.78 -10.20
C GLY A 235 -1.92 -18.28 -10.36
N ARG A 236 -1.00 -17.44 -10.87
CA ARG A 236 0.40 -17.78 -11.16
C ARG A 236 1.41 -17.16 -10.18
N ALA A 237 1.00 -16.17 -9.40
CA ALA A 237 1.86 -15.56 -8.41
C ALA A 237 2.16 -16.54 -7.28
N THR A 238 3.43 -16.59 -6.89
CA THR A 238 3.94 -17.39 -5.78
C THR A 238 4.19 -16.52 -4.54
N PRO A 239 4.36 -17.10 -3.35
CA PRO A 239 4.83 -16.36 -2.18
C PRO A 239 6.16 -15.63 -2.42
N ALA A 240 7.06 -16.20 -3.23
CA ALA A 240 8.32 -15.57 -3.59
C ALA A 240 8.11 -14.29 -4.43
N ASP A 241 7.16 -14.29 -5.39
CA ASP A 241 6.81 -13.10 -6.17
C ASP A 241 6.26 -11.99 -5.25
N ALA A 242 5.40 -12.35 -4.30
CA ALA A 242 4.86 -11.41 -3.34
C ALA A 242 5.97 -10.81 -2.44
N LEU A 243 6.90 -11.63 -1.95
CA LEU A 243 8.01 -11.17 -1.11
C LEU A 243 9.03 -10.34 -1.91
N ALA A 244 9.29 -10.69 -3.18
CA ALA A 244 10.13 -9.89 -4.07
C ALA A 244 9.51 -8.50 -4.33
N LEU A 245 8.18 -8.44 -4.61
CA LEU A 245 7.46 -7.17 -4.71
C LEU A 245 7.55 -6.37 -3.40
N ARG A 246 7.47 -7.06 -2.26
CA ARG A 246 7.57 -6.41 -0.95
C ARG A 246 8.95 -5.78 -0.74
N VAL A 247 10.06 -6.46 -1.08
CA VAL A 247 11.42 -5.91 -1.04
C VAL A 247 11.50 -4.67 -1.94
N ALA A 248 11.04 -4.78 -3.19
CA ALA A 248 11.06 -3.65 -4.13
C ALA A 248 10.23 -2.46 -3.63
N THR A 249 9.10 -2.71 -2.93
CA THR A 249 8.28 -1.67 -2.31
C THR A 249 9.06 -0.89 -1.24
N GLN A 250 9.78 -1.61 -0.38
CA GLN A 250 10.59 -1.01 0.69
C GLN A 250 11.78 -0.23 0.12
N ASP A 251 12.46 -0.77 -0.88
CA ASP A 251 13.58 -0.11 -1.55
C ASP A 251 13.14 1.17 -2.29
N ALA A 252 12.03 1.13 -3.02
CA ALA A 252 11.47 2.29 -3.70
C ALA A 252 11.08 3.39 -2.69
N ALA A 253 10.49 3.02 -1.57
CA ALA A 253 10.13 3.96 -0.53
C ALA A 253 11.37 4.61 0.11
N ASP A 254 12.44 3.84 0.40
CA ASP A 254 13.70 4.40 0.91
C ASP A 254 14.28 5.43 -0.06
N VAL A 255 14.34 5.11 -1.35
CA VAL A 255 14.85 6.04 -2.38
C VAL A 255 14.02 7.33 -2.43
N VAL A 256 12.68 7.20 -2.50
CA VAL A 256 11.79 8.37 -2.66
C VAL A 256 11.75 9.23 -1.40
N LEU A 257 11.61 8.64 -0.22
CA LEU A 257 11.52 9.39 1.03
C LEU A 257 12.84 10.10 1.35
N ARG A 258 13.98 9.39 1.25
CA ARG A 258 15.31 9.96 1.50
C ARG A 258 15.61 11.13 0.56
N ASN A 259 15.34 10.98 -0.74
CA ASN A 259 15.54 12.05 -1.70
C ASN A 259 14.53 13.19 -1.51
N GLY A 260 13.28 12.88 -1.18
CA GLY A 260 12.25 13.86 -0.84
C GLY A 260 12.68 14.73 0.33
N HIS A 261 13.05 14.14 1.47
CA HIS A 261 13.55 14.87 2.64
C HIS A 261 14.78 15.74 2.28
N GLN A 262 15.67 15.26 1.44
CA GLN A 262 16.83 16.04 1.00
C GLN A 262 16.44 17.22 0.10
N VAL A 263 15.47 17.08 -0.81
CA VAL A 263 14.99 18.17 -1.68
C VAL A 263 14.28 19.25 -0.88
N PHE A 264 13.43 18.87 0.06
CA PHE A 264 12.70 19.84 0.92
C PHE A 264 13.60 20.44 2.01
N GLY A 265 14.64 19.71 2.46
CA GLY A 265 15.45 20.12 3.59
C GLY A 265 14.62 20.20 4.89
N ALA A 266 14.91 21.17 5.75
CA ALA A 266 14.29 21.26 7.07
C ALA A 266 12.76 21.33 7.04
N ILE A 267 12.15 21.94 6.02
CA ILE A 267 10.69 22.04 5.92
C ILE A 267 10.02 20.68 5.76
N GLY A 268 10.68 19.73 5.09
CA GLY A 268 10.15 18.38 4.93
C GLY A 268 10.07 17.57 6.23
N LEU A 269 10.71 18.03 7.30
CA LEU A 269 10.65 17.42 8.64
C LEU A 269 9.59 18.07 9.54
N CYS A 270 9.00 19.20 9.10
CA CYS A 270 7.95 19.87 9.86
C CYS A 270 6.64 19.09 9.79
N GLU A 271 5.93 18.97 10.93
CA GLU A 271 4.67 18.23 11.01
C GLU A 271 3.57 18.78 10.08
N GLU A 272 3.65 20.07 9.76
CA GLU A 272 2.73 20.76 8.85
C GLU A 272 2.98 20.45 7.38
N HIS A 273 4.14 19.91 7.02
CA HIS A 273 4.46 19.61 5.63
C HIS A 273 3.91 18.23 5.19
N ASP A 274 3.37 18.16 3.96
CA ASP A 274 2.74 16.94 3.44
C ASP A 274 3.69 15.75 3.42
N LEU A 275 4.99 15.97 3.16
CA LEU A 275 5.98 14.89 3.18
C LEU A 275 6.03 14.21 4.55
N ALA A 276 6.03 14.98 5.65
CA ALA A 276 6.08 14.42 7.00
C ALA A 276 4.82 13.60 7.33
N VAL A 277 3.65 14.02 6.82
CA VAL A 277 2.41 13.24 6.96
C VAL A 277 2.48 11.96 6.15
N ILE A 278 2.88 12.05 4.87
CA ILE A 278 2.97 10.89 3.98
C ILE A 278 3.97 9.87 4.53
N ASP A 279 5.15 10.29 4.98
CA ASP A 279 6.17 9.42 5.56
C ASP A 279 5.64 8.69 6.81
N ARG A 280 4.97 9.42 7.71
CA ARG A 280 4.38 8.87 8.93
C ARG A 280 3.31 7.80 8.65
N HIS A 281 2.50 7.99 7.60
CA HIS A 281 1.49 7.01 7.19
C HIS A 281 2.05 5.84 6.39
N LEU A 282 3.15 6.04 5.66
CA LEU A 282 3.88 4.98 4.96
C LEU A 282 4.57 4.03 5.93
N THR A 283 5.13 4.55 7.02
CA THR A 283 5.96 3.76 7.95
C THR A 283 5.28 2.47 8.43
N PRO A 284 4.03 2.45 8.93
CA PRO A 284 3.39 1.20 9.31
C PRO A 284 3.19 0.23 8.15
N VAL A 285 2.90 0.72 6.94
CA VAL A 285 2.78 -0.11 5.73
C VAL A 285 4.13 -0.74 5.37
N LEU A 286 5.23 -0.02 5.51
CA LEU A 286 6.58 -0.50 5.19
C LEU A 286 7.15 -1.45 6.24
N LEU A 287 6.73 -1.33 7.49
CA LEU A 287 7.22 -2.18 8.59
C LEU A 287 6.39 -3.45 8.82
N ARG A 288 5.18 -3.53 8.28
CA ARG A 288 4.30 -4.70 8.42
C ARG A 288 4.08 -5.39 7.07
N PRO A 289 4.06 -6.73 7.03
CA PRO A 289 4.23 -7.68 8.14
C PRO A 289 5.64 -7.73 8.71
N ALA A 290 6.66 -7.30 7.94
CA ALA A 290 8.07 -7.36 8.31
C ALA A 290 8.85 -6.18 7.72
N GLY A 291 9.85 -5.68 8.42
CA GLY A 291 10.81 -4.70 7.90
C GLY A 291 11.74 -5.30 6.84
N ALA A 292 12.53 -4.47 6.16
CA ALA A 292 13.30 -4.85 4.96
C ALA A 292 14.22 -6.07 5.16
N GLN A 293 15.01 -6.09 6.23
CA GLN A 293 15.89 -7.23 6.51
C GLN A 293 15.07 -8.53 6.64
N ARG A 294 14.03 -8.53 7.46
CA ARG A 294 13.21 -9.71 7.68
C ARG A 294 12.45 -10.14 6.44
N THR A 295 11.99 -9.20 5.62
CA THR A 295 11.37 -9.50 4.32
C THR A 295 12.35 -10.22 3.39
N THR A 296 13.60 -9.77 3.35
CA THR A 296 14.67 -10.42 2.57
C THR A 296 14.96 -11.84 3.08
N GLU A 297 15.00 -12.05 4.39
CA GLU A 297 15.17 -13.39 4.98
C GLU A 297 14.02 -14.33 4.58
N LEU A 298 12.77 -13.84 4.60
CA LEU A 298 11.60 -14.60 4.18
C LEU A 298 11.66 -14.94 2.69
N LEU A 299 12.04 -13.99 1.84
CA LEU A 299 12.23 -14.22 0.42
C LEU A 299 13.30 -15.29 0.15
N LEU A 300 14.45 -15.18 0.80
CA LEU A 300 15.53 -16.17 0.67
C LEU A 300 15.08 -17.56 1.10
N ALA A 301 14.28 -17.66 2.17
CA ALA A 301 13.74 -18.92 2.62
C ALA A 301 12.79 -19.55 1.59
N GLU A 302 11.97 -18.75 0.89
CA GLU A 302 11.12 -19.23 -0.21
C GLU A 302 11.93 -19.68 -1.42
N VAL A 303 12.92 -18.89 -1.84
CA VAL A 303 13.81 -19.24 -2.96
C VAL A 303 14.59 -20.52 -2.66
N ASN A 304 15.08 -20.70 -1.42
CA ASN A 304 15.79 -21.93 -1.03
C ASN A 304 14.87 -23.17 -1.03
N ARG A 305 13.57 -23.01 -0.78
CA ARG A 305 12.59 -24.11 -0.80
C ARG A 305 12.16 -24.52 -2.20
N HIS A 306 11.98 -23.54 -3.09
CA HIS A 306 11.33 -23.74 -4.39
C HIS A 306 12.23 -23.45 -5.60
N GLY A 307 13.48 -22.99 -5.37
CA GLY A 307 14.39 -22.55 -6.43
C GLY A 307 13.94 -21.24 -7.08
N PHE A 308 14.63 -20.86 -8.16
CA PHE A 308 14.29 -19.65 -8.92
C PHE A 308 13.03 -19.81 -9.78
N ASP A 309 12.57 -21.02 -10.02
CA ASP A 309 11.33 -21.28 -10.78
C ASP A 309 10.09 -20.70 -10.12
N ALA A 310 10.16 -20.45 -8.80
CA ALA A 310 9.10 -19.77 -8.08
C ALA A 310 8.98 -18.27 -8.47
N LEU A 311 10.11 -17.61 -8.72
CA LEU A 311 10.15 -16.20 -9.16
C LEU A 311 9.98 -16.05 -10.67
N PHE A 312 10.47 -17.02 -11.44
CA PHE A 312 10.48 -17.00 -12.91
C PHE A 312 9.97 -18.35 -13.45
N PRO A 313 8.66 -18.63 -13.34
CA PRO A 313 8.12 -19.90 -13.81
C PRO A 313 8.41 -20.04 -15.29
N VAL A 314 9.25 -21.01 -15.64
CA VAL A 314 9.48 -21.42 -17.01
C VAL A 314 8.23 -22.14 -17.50
N ALA A 315 7.62 -21.67 -18.59
CA ALA A 315 6.53 -22.40 -19.21
C ALA A 315 6.98 -23.84 -19.47
N PRO A 316 6.13 -24.86 -19.20
CA PRO A 316 6.46 -26.23 -19.57
C PRO A 316 6.93 -26.23 -21.02
N ARG A 317 8.13 -26.74 -21.30
CA ARG A 317 8.53 -27.00 -22.68
C ARG A 317 7.57 -28.08 -23.16
N ASP A 318 6.77 -27.78 -24.17
CA ASP A 318 6.07 -28.81 -24.92
C ASP A 318 7.14 -29.76 -25.45
N VAL A 319 7.29 -30.90 -24.75
CA VAL A 319 8.10 -32.00 -25.22
C VAL A 319 7.22 -32.67 -26.24
N GLY A 320 7.41 -32.25 -27.52
CA GLY A 320 6.80 -32.90 -28.68
C GLY A 320 7.32 -34.32 -28.88
#